data_66b9d5031f646d515767353f5a9f08b7
#
_entry.id   66b9d5031f646d515767353f5a9f08b7
#
_cell.length_a   1.000
_cell.length_b   1.000
_cell.length_c   1.000
_cell.angle_alpha   90.00
_cell.angle_beta   90.00
_cell.angle_gamma   90.00
#
_symmetry.space_group_name_H-M   'P 1'
#
loop_
_entity.id
_entity.type
_entity.pdbx_description
1 polymer ?
#
loop_
_entity_poly.entity_id
_entity_poly.type
_entity_poly.pdbx_seq_one_letter_code
_entity_poly.pdbx_strand_id
1 'polypeptide(L)'
;MTVLDETYTLANGVEIPTLGLGTWFIDDDKAADAVRAAVEIGYRNIDTAQAYGNERGVGEGVRTCGVPRDELFVSTKLAAEIKDYQHAVDAIDGSLAKLGLDHIDLMLIHSPQPWDDFRGGDYAQGNREAWRALEDAHLAGTIRAIGVSNFQQQDLENVLDGARVAPHVNQLLVHAGNTPSELLTYCASRQILVEAYSPIAHGAILKNAEVRAMAEKYGVSVPQLCIRYTLQLGTVSLPKTANPDHMRSNAEVGFEISGADMDLLRNLRDVDYGEHSAFPVYSGK
;
A
#
# COMPACT_ATOMS: atom_id res chain seq x y z
N MET A 1 -10.96 -10.08 -19.04
CA MET A 1 -10.35 -9.05 -18.19
C MET A 1 -9.65 -9.76 -17.04
N THR A 2 -8.40 -9.50 -16.83
CA THR A 2 -7.63 -10.05 -15.69
C THR A 2 -7.64 -9.02 -14.56
N VAL A 3 -7.29 -9.40 -13.34
CA VAL A 3 -7.19 -8.47 -12.20
C VAL A 3 -6.21 -7.32 -12.49
N LEU A 4 -5.25 -7.52 -13.39
CA LEU A 4 -4.28 -6.49 -13.81
C LEU A 4 -4.91 -5.39 -14.69
N ASP A 5 -6.09 -5.64 -15.25
CA ASP A 5 -6.86 -4.68 -16.05
C ASP A 5 -7.90 -3.90 -15.22
N GLU A 6 -8.07 -4.27 -13.93
CA GLU A 6 -9.07 -3.68 -13.04
C GLU A 6 -8.50 -2.47 -12.32
N THR A 7 -9.31 -1.40 -12.19
CA THR A 7 -8.96 -0.17 -11.47
C THR A 7 -10.06 0.23 -10.48
N TYR A 8 -9.69 1.01 -9.47
CA TYR A 8 -10.61 1.83 -8.69
C TYR A 8 -10.44 3.30 -9.09
N THR A 9 -11.53 4.07 -9.02
CA THR A 9 -11.50 5.52 -9.19
C THR A 9 -11.41 6.19 -7.82
N LEU A 10 -10.36 6.94 -7.56
CA LEU A 10 -10.19 7.76 -6.35
C LEU A 10 -11.19 8.93 -6.34
N ALA A 11 -11.41 9.54 -5.18
CA ALA A 11 -12.36 10.66 -5.00
C ALA A 11 -12.06 11.88 -5.90
N ASN A 12 -10.83 12.02 -6.36
CA ASN A 12 -10.39 13.06 -7.29
C ASN A 12 -10.41 12.63 -8.78
N GLY A 13 -10.95 11.45 -9.09
CA GLY A 13 -11.04 10.92 -10.45
C GLY A 13 -9.79 10.21 -10.99
N VAL A 14 -8.72 10.09 -10.19
CA VAL A 14 -7.52 9.34 -10.58
C VAL A 14 -7.81 7.84 -10.51
N GLU A 15 -7.46 7.11 -11.57
CA GLU A 15 -7.56 5.64 -11.60
C GLU A 15 -6.34 5.00 -10.96
N ILE A 16 -6.56 4.01 -10.08
CA ILE A 16 -5.53 3.21 -9.43
C ILE A 16 -5.76 1.72 -9.70
N PRO A 17 -4.76 0.96 -10.23
CA PRO A 17 -4.90 -0.47 -10.45
C PRO A 17 -5.11 -1.24 -9.13
N THR A 18 -6.01 -2.22 -9.15
CA THR A 18 -6.44 -2.96 -7.95
C THR A 18 -5.37 -3.88 -7.37
N LEU A 19 -4.39 -4.30 -8.20
CA LEU A 19 -3.24 -5.11 -7.78
C LEU A 19 -1.95 -4.37 -8.09
N GLY A 20 -1.08 -4.22 -7.09
CA GLY A 20 0.22 -3.58 -7.23
C GLY A 20 1.38 -4.45 -6.77
N LEU A 21 2.60 -4.04 -7.14
CA LEU A 21 3.85 -4.61 -6.64
C LEU A 21 4.34 -3.80 -5.44
N GLY A 22 4.36 -4.40 -4.24
CA GLY A 22 5.09 -3.84 -3.11
C GLY A 22 6.60 -4.10 -3.23
N THR A 23 7.43 -3.14 -2.84
CA THR A 23 8.90 -3.22 -2.98
C THR A 23 9.67 -3.25 -1.65
N TRP A 24 9.02 -3.29 -0.50
CA TRP A 24 9.71 -3.39 0.79
C TRP A 24 10.59 -4.65 0.83
N PHE A 25 11.82 -4.55 1.37
CA PHE A 25 12.85 -5.60 1.31
C PHE A 25 13.27 -6.05 -0.09
N ILE A 26 13.14 -5.21 -1.10
CA ILE A 26 13.86 -5.37 -2.37
C ILE A 26 15.02 -4.36 -2.34
N ASP A 27 16.25 -4.86 -2.42
CA ASP A 27 17.44 -4.02 -2.44
C ASP A 27 17.41 -3.04 -3.63
N ASP A 28 17.98 -1.86 -3.46
CA ASP A 28 17.95 -0.81 -4.48
C ASP A 28 18.54 -1.25 -5.84
N ASP A 29 19.61 -2.05 -5.80
CA ASP A 29 20.26 -2.62 -7.00
C ASP A 29 19.45 -3.71 -7.71
N LYS A 30 18.41 -4.25 -7.05
CA LYS A 30 17.51 -5.28 -7.59
C LYS A 30 16.12 -4.74 -7.94
N ALA A 31 15.79 -3.55 -7.44
CA ALA A 31 14.44 -2.99 -7.58
C ALA A 31 14.09 -2.72 -9.05
N ALA A 32 15.03 -2.26 -9.86
CA ALA A 32 14.80 -2.00 -11.29
C ALA A 32 14.41 -3.27 -12.05
N ASP A 33 15.08 -4.40 -11.80
CA ASP A 33 14.76 -5.68 -12.44
C ASP A 33 13.39 -6.20 -11.99
N ALA A 34 13.07 -6.07 -10.70
CA ALA A 34 11.77 -6.47 -10.17
C ALA A 34 10.61 -5.66 -10.79
N VAL A 35 10.79 -4.34 -10.94
CA VAL A 35 9.80 -3.47 -11.59
C VAL A 35 9.62 -3.84 -13.07
N ARG A 36 10.73 -4.01 -13.82
CA ARG A 36 10.65 -4.43 -15.22
C ARG A 36 9.91 -5.76 -15.40
N ALA A 37 10.24 -6.75 -14.58
CA ALA A 37 9.57 -8.05 -14.62
C ALA A 37 8.05 -7.94 -14.28
N ALA A 38 7.69 -7.13 -13.30
CA ALA A 38 6.29 -6.90 -12.96
C ALA A 38 5.54 -6.23 -14.12
N VAL A 39 6.10 -5.19 -14.72
CA VAL A 39 5.48 -4.47 -15.85
C VAL A 39 5.36 -5.37 -17.08
N GLU A 40 6.36 -6.22 -17.37
CA GLU A 40 6.30 -7.22 -18.45
C GLU A 40 5.15 -8.22 -18.24
N ILE A 41 4.87 -8.62 -16.99
CA ILE A 41 3.76 -9.50 -16.63
C ILE A 41 2.40 -8.79 -16.79
N GLY A 42 2.37 -7.45 -16.70
CA GLY A 42 1.16 -6.63 -16.83
C GLY A 42 0.83 -5.76 -15.62
N TYR A 43 1.64 -5.78 -14.55
CA TYR A 43 1.45 -4.86 -13.43
C TYR A 43 1.59 -3.41 -13.90
N ARG A 44 0.76 -2.53 -13.32
CA ARG A 44 0.79 -1.08 -13.59
C ARG A 44 0.85 -0.24 -12.33
N ASN A 45 0.73 -0.84 -11.14
CA ASN A 45 0.84 -0.17 -9.84
C ASN A 45 2.11 -0.64 -9.13
N ILE A 46 3.01 0.30 -8.78
CA ILE A 46 4.30 0.05 -8.12
C ILE A 46 4.34 0.88 -6.84
N ASP A 47 4.45 0.21 -5.69
CA ASP A 47 4.50 0.85 -4.37
C ASP A 47 5.91 0.77 -3.77
N THR A 48 6.46 1.93 -3.42
CA THR A 48 7.71 2.06 -2.66
C THR A 48 7.56 3.03 -1.49
N ALA A 49 8.67 3.40 -0.84
CA ALA A 49 8.73 4.42 0.21
C ALA A 49 10.15 4.93 0.40
N GLN A 50 10.30 6.15 0.92
CA GLN A 50 11.60 6.72 1.31
C GLN A 50 12.35 5.80 2.29
N ALA A 51 11.63 5.24 3.27
CA ALA A 51 12.18 4.35 4.28
C ALA A 51 12.72 3.01 3.73
N TYR A 52 12.33 2.61 2.51
CA TYR A 52 12.82 1.36 1.91
C TYR A 52 14.22 1.49 1.30
N GLY A 53 14.67 2.74 1.05
CA GLY A 53 15.99 3.01 0.50
C GLY A 53 16.18 2.59 -0.97
N ASN A 54 15.10 2.29 -1.69
CA ASN A 54 15.13 1.73 -3.04
C ASN A 54 14.41 2.59 -4.11
N GLU A 55 14.07 3.84 -3.79
CA GLU A 55 13.41 4.75 -4.74
C GLU A 55 14.20 4.95 -6.04
N ARG A 56 15.55 4.97 -5.97
CA ARG A 56 16.40 5.10 -7.16
C ARG A 56 16.23 3.91 -8.11
N GLY A 57 16.32 2.69 -7.58
CA GLY A 57 16.15 1.47 -8.36
C GLY A 57 14.73 1.32 -8.89
N VAL A 58 13.70 1.63 -8.10
CA VAL A 58 12.31 1.64 -8.56
C VAL A 58 12.13 2.63 -9.71
N GLY A 59 12.63 3.86 -9.57
CA GLY A 59 12.56 4.88 -10.62
C GLY A 59 13.29 4.46 -11.90
N GLU A 60 14.46 3.82 -11.79
CA GLU A 60 15.16 3.25 -12.94
C GLU A 60 14.29 2.20 -13.64
N GLY A 61 13.69 1.27 -12.89
CA GLY A 61 12.78 0.26 -13.43
C GLY A 61 11.60 0.89 -14.18
N VAL A 62 10.95 1.89 -13.58
CA VAL A 62 9.84 2.64 -14.20
C VAL A 62 10.24 3.29 -15.52
N ARG A 63 11.40 3.97 -15.56
CA ARG A 63 11.87 4.66 -16.78
C ARG A 63 12.35 3.72 -17.88
N THR A 64 12.68 2.47 -17.55
CA THR A 64 13.31 1.50 -18.49
C THR A 64 12.45 0.28 -18.78
N CYS A 65 11.22 0.21 -18.26
CA CYS A 65 10.33 -0.96 -18.46
C CYS A 65 9.69 -1.05 -19.85
N GLY A 66 9.87 -0.03 -20.70
CA GLY A 66 9.33 -0.03 -22.06
C GLY A 66 7.85 0.35 -22.19
N VAL A 67 7.19 0.71 -21.07
CA VAL A 67 5.81 1.18 -21.04
C VAL A 67 5.81 2.69 -20.81
N PRO A 68 4.94 3.48 -21.47
CA PRO A 68 4.79 4.92 -21.22
C PRO A 68 4.53 5.23 -19.74
N ARG A 69 5.11 6.33 -19.24
CA ARG A 69 5.00 6.74 -17.83
C ARG A 69 3.54 6.93 -17.37
N ASP A 70 2.69 7.41 -18.22
CA ASP A 70 1.27 7.68 -17.97
C ASP A 70 0.40 6.41 -17.88
N GLU A 71 0.92 5.27 -18.31
CA GLU A 71 0.29 3.97 -18.09
C GLU A 71 0.66 3.33 -16.74
N LEU A 72 1.61 3.92 -15.99
CA LEU A 72 2.08 3.42 -14.71
C LEU A 72 1.56 4.28 -13.55
N PHE A 73 1.18 3.62 -12.47
CA PHE A 73 0.84 4.24 -11.19
C PHE A 73 1.98 3.98 -10.21
N VAL A 74 2.67 5.02 -9.78
CA VAL A 74 3.85 4.93 -8.89
C VAL A 74 3.54 5.62 -7.57
N SER A 75 3.61 4.85 -6.48
CA SER A 75 3.39 5.34 -5.12
C SER A 75 4.68 5.38 -4.34
N THR A 76 4.89 6.43 -3.56
CA THR A 76 5.93 6.48 -2.51
C THR A 76 5.38 7.11 -1.23
N LYS A 77 6.18 7.10 -0.16
CA LYS A 77 5.74 7.52 1.16
C LYS A 77 6.77 8.43 1.79
N LEU A 78 6.29 9.55 2.32
CA LEU A 78 7.04 10.45 3.18
C LEU A 78 7.44 9.71 4.45
N ALA A 79 8.71 9.76 4.83
CA ALA A 79 9.20 9.07 6.02
C ALA A 79 8.39 9.44 7.28
N ALA A 80 8.13 8.45 8.13
CA ALA A 80 7.26 8.60 9.30
C ALA A 80 7.76 9.65 10.30
N GLU A 81 9.05 9.90 10.31
CA GLU A 81 9.75 10.85 11.18
C GLU A 81 9.54 12.32 10.76
N ILE A 82 9.11 12.56 9.52
CA ILE A 82 8.89 13.90 8.99
C ILE A 82 7.55 14.43 9.46
N LYS A 83 7.57 15.41 10.36
CA LYS A 83 6.43 16.00 11.06
C LYS A 83 6.40 17.52 11.02
N ASP A 84 6.96 18.11 9.98
CA ASP A 84 6.89 19.55 9.74
C ASP A 84 6.84 19.85 8.23
N TYR A 85 6.37 21.04 7.91
CA TYR A 85 6.10 21.45 6.54
C TYR A 85 7.37 21.51 5.67
N GLN A 86 8.45 22.13 6.16
CA GLN A 86 9.63 22.37 5.31
C GLN A 86 10.37 21.07 5.00
N HIS A 87 10.57 20.21 6.00
CA HIS A 87 11.19 18.90 5.75
C HIS A 87 10.30 18.02 4.85
N ALA A 88 8.98 18.17 4.93
CA ALA A 88 8.08 17.45 4.02
C ALA A 88 8.24 17.93 2.56
N VAL A 89 8.33 19.25 2.32
CA VAL A 89 8.60 19.80 0.98
C VAL A 89 9.94 19.27 0.44
N ASP A 90 11.02 19.38 1.23
CA ASP A 90 12.36 18.93 0.82
C ASP A 90 12.38 17.42 0.52
N ALA A 91 11.63 16.64 1.28
CA ALA A 91 11.53 15.18 1.10
C ALA A 91 10.70 14.80 -0.13
N ILE A 92 9.65 15.54 -0.48
CA ILE A 92 8.89 15.36 -1.73
C ILE A 92 9.81 15.56 -2.93
N ASP A 93 10.55 16.68 -2.96
CA ASP A 93 11.52 16.97 -4.01
C ASP A 93 12.63 15.90 -4.08
N GLY A 94 13.07 15.44 -2.92
CA GLY A 94 14.03 14.34 -2.79
C GLY A 94 13.53 13.02 -3.39
N SER A 95 12.27 12.68 -3.21
CA SER A 95 11.67 11.48 -3.82
C SER A 95 11.57 11.59 -5.34
N LEU A 96 11.11 12.75 -5.87
CA LEU A 96 11.07 13.00 -7.31
C LEU A 96 12.47 12.87 -7.93
N ALA A 97 13.48 13.44 -7.29
CA ALA A 97 14.87 13.37 -7.75
C ALA A 97 15.42 11.93 -7.74
N LYS A 98 15.16 11.14 -6.68
CA LYS A 98 15.60 9.74 -6.58
C LYS A 98 14.90 8.86 -7.59
N LEU A 99 13.57 8.98 -7.72
CA LEU A 99 12.78 8.27 -8.71
C LEU A 99 13.15 8.72 -10.13
N GLY A 100 13.63 9.96 -10.31
CA GLY A 100 13.88 10.56 -11.61
C GLY A 100 12.61 10.70 -12.43
N LEU A 101 11.51 11.08 -11.79
CA LEU A 101 10.18 11.26 -12.38
C LEU A 101 9.73 12.70 -12.25
N ASP A 102 8.95 13.18 -13.23
CA ASP A 102 8.38 14.53 -13.24
C ASP A 102 7.16 14.65 -12.29
N HIS A 103 6.51 13.53 -11.99
CA HIS A 103 5.38 13.46 -11.06
C HIS A 103 5.31 12.11 -10.34
N ILE A 104 4.62 12.10 -9.19
CA ILE A 104 4.27 10.91 -8.41
C ILE A 104 2.75 10.72 -8.50
N ASP A 105 2.27 9.48 -8.71
CA ASP A 105 0.84 9.22 -8.79
C ASP A 105 0.17 9.25 -7.43
N LEU A 106 0.82 8.69 -6.39
CA LEU A 106 0.33 8.73 -5.02
C LEU A 106 1.48 8.94 -4.04
N MET A 107 1.33 9.92 -3.16
CA MET A 107 2.25 10.09 -2.03
C MET A 107 1.51 10.03 -0.70
N LEU A 108 2.04 9.23 0.22
CA LEU A 108 1.44 8.96 1.53
C LEU A 108 2.31 9.49 2.66
N ILE A 109 1.72 9.94 3.78
CA ILE A 109 2.41 9.99 5.06
C ILE A 109 2.52 8.55 5.56
N HIS A 110 3.73 8.02 5.78
CA HIS A 110 3.99 6.59 6.01
C HIS A 110 3.41 6.06 7.33
N SER A 111 3.35 6.90 8.35
CA SER A 111 2.75 6.59 9.65
C SER A 111 2.34 7.88 10.36
N PRO A 112 1.29 7.86 11.20
CA PRO A 112 0.92 9.02 12.02
C PRO A 112 1.96 9.36 13.09
N GLN A 113 2.79 8.39 13.52
CA GLN A 113 3.90 8.58 14.44
C GLN A 113 5.22 8.11 13.80
N PRO A 114 6.40 8.61 14.27
CA PRO A 114 7.68 7.99 13.99
C PRO A 114 7.72 6.51 14.37
N TRP A 115 8.52 5.70 13.67
CA TRP A 115 8.56 4.25 13.91
C TRP A 115 9.08 3.87 15.30
N ASP A 116 9.97 4.67 15.88
CA ASP A 116 10.50 4.46 17.24
C ASP A 116 9.53 4.88 18.35
N ASP A 117 8.49 5.65 18.00
CA ASP A 117 7.42 6.07 18.92
C ASP A 117 6.01 5.68 18.39
N PHE A 118 5.92 4.57 17.67
CA PHE A 118 4.68 4.08 17.05
C PHE A 118 3.59 3.84 18.11
N ARG A 119 2.41 4.47 17.91
CA ARG A 119 1.30 4.52 18.86
C ARG A 119 1.64 5.20 20.21
N GLY A 120 2.75 5.96 20.26
CA GLY A 120 3.22 6.69 21.43
C GLY A 120 2.74 8.13 21.48
N GLY A 121 3.65 9.08 21.28
CA GLY A 121 3.43 10.52 21.45
C GLY A 121 2.36 11.18 20.59
N ASP A 122 2.07 12.44 20.90
CA ASP A 122 1.16 13.27 20.10
C ASP A 122 1.89 13.97 18.94
N TYR A 123 1.55 13.57 17.75
CA TYR A 123 2.06 14.13 16.49
C TYR A 123 0.97 14.80 15.65
N ALA A 124 -0.17 15.13 16.27
CA ALA A 124 -1.34 15.68 15.57
C ALA A 124 -0.98 16.94 14.76
N GLN A 125 -0.27 17.90 15.39
CA GLN A 125 0.17 19.12 14.70
C GLN A 125 1.16 18.81 13.57
N GLY A 126 2.14 17.93 13.82
CA GLY A 126 3.15 17.56 12.83
C GLY A 126 2.54 16.87 11.61
N ASN A 127 1.53 16.02 11.81
CA ASN A 127 0.80 15.39 10.70
C ASN A 127 0.06 16.42 9.85
N ARG A 128 -0.56 17.44 10.46
CA ARG A 128 -1.21 18.54 9.71
C ARG A 128 -0.20 19.36 8.91
N GLU A 129 1.00 19.64 9.46
CA GLU A 129 2.05 20.34 8.75
C GLU A 129 2.59 19.55 7.56
N ALA A 130 2.86 18.25 7.74
CA ALA A 130 3.26 17.36 6.66
C ALA A 130 2.15 17.21 5.60
N TRP A 131 0.89 17.13 6.04
CA TRP A 131 -0.26 17.07 5.15
C TRP A 131 -0.37 18.32 4.27
N ARG A 132 -0.18 19.50 4.84
CA ARG A 132 -0.19 20.76 4.09
C ARG A 132 0.86 20.79 2.97
N ALA A 133 2.04 20.22 3.19
CA ALA A 133 3.05 20.11 2.15
C ALA A 133 2.62 19.18 1.01
N LEU A 134 1.98 18.03 1.34
CA LEU A 134 1.40 17.16 0.34
C LEU A 134 0.27 17.84 -0.46
N GLU A 135 -0.60 18.60 0.21
CA GLU A 135 -1.66 19.37 -0.46
C GLU A 135 -1.10 20.41 -1.43
N ASP A 136 -0.04 21.13 -1.04
CA ASP A 136 0.60 22.13 -1.91
C ASP A 136 1.22 21.46 -3.14
N ALA A 137 1.91 20.34 -2.98
CA ALA A 137 2.47 19.58 -4.10
C ALA A 137 1.37 18.99 -5.01
N HIS A 138 0.25 18.53 -4.42
CA HIS A 138 -0.91 18.05 -5.17
C HIS A 138 -1.57 19.17 -5.98
N LEU A 139 -1.81 20.32 -5.37
CA LEU A 139 -2.42 21.48 -6.05
C LEU A 139 -1.49 22.07 -7.12
N ALA A 140 -0.18 21.92 -6.97
CA ALA A 140 0.83 22.29 -7.98
C ALA A 140 0.88 21.28 -9.16
N GLY A 141 0.23 20.10 -9.02
CA GLY A 141 0.22 19.05 -10.04
C GLY A 141 1.43 18.11 -10.02
N THR A 142 2.32 18.23 -9.03
CA THR A 142 3.51 17.38 -8.88
C THR A 142 3.16 16.00 -8.33
N ILE A 143 2.08 15.91 -7.56
CA ILE A 143 1.51 14.66 -7.03
C ILE A 143 0.06 14.55 -7.47
N ARG A 144 -0.31 13.43 -8.13
CA ARG A 144 -1.67 13.25 -8.67
C ARG A 144 -2.70 12.90 -7.61
N ALA A 145 -2.30 12.15 -6.58
CA ALA A 145 -3.15 11.80 -5.43
C ALA A 145 -2.32 11.79 -4.15
N ILE A 146 -2.94 12.15 -3.04
CA ILE A 146 -2.30 12.19 -1.71
C ILE A 146 -3.08 11.35 -0.71
N GLY A 147 -2.38 10.78 0.26
CA GLY A 147 -2.99 9.92 1.25
C GLY A 147 -2.11 9.70 2.47
N VAL A 148 -2.50 8.72 3.25
CA VAL A 148 -1.84 8.37 4.51
C VAL A 148 -1.64 6.86 4.61
N SER A 149 -0.84 6.41 5.55
CA SER A 149 -0.64 4.99 5.84
C SER A 149 -0.61 4.77 7.36
N ASN A 150 -1.21 3.66 7.82
CA ASN A 150 -1.31 3.29 9.23
C ASN A 150 -2.12 4.27 10.11
N PHE A 151 -2.90 5.16 9.52
CA PHE A 151 -3.77 6.09 10.24
C PHE A 151 -5.01 5.39 10.76
N GLN A 152 -5.29 5.54 12.06
CA GLN A 152 -6.55 5.16 12.68
C GLN A 152 -7.60 6.26 12.47
N GLN A 153 -8.83 6.01 12.85
CA GLN A 153 -9.92 6.99 12.70
C GLN A 153 -9.55 8.36 13.30
N GLN A 154 -9.01 8.39 14.52
CA GLN A 154 -8.61 9.63 15.18
C GLN A 154 -7.52 10.39 14.42
N ASP A 155 -6.54 9.66 13.85
CA ASP A 155 -5.47 10.26 13.05
C ASP A 155 -6.04 10.87 11.76
N LEU A 156 -6.99 10.18 11.12
CA LEU A 156 -7.70 10.68 9.93
C LEU A 156 -8.52 11.93 10.25
N GLU A 157 -9.28 11.91 11.34
CA GLU A 157 -10.07 13.07 11.80
C GLU A 157 -9.19 14.29 12.06
N ASN A 158 -8.00 14.09 12.64
CA ASN A 158 -7.03 15.15 12.87
C ASN A 158 -6.53 15.79 11.56
N VAL A 159 -6.26 14.98 10.53
CA VAL A 159 -5.83 15.51 9.22
C VAL A 159 -6.99 16.16 8.48
N LEU A 160 -8.18 15.57 8.55
CA LEU A 160 -9.40 16.11 7.93
C LEU A 160 -9.82 17.46 8.52
N ASP A 161 -9.47 17.72 9.79
CA ASP A 161 -9.77 18.99 10.44
C ASP A 161 -8.91 20.14 9.85
N GLY A 162 -9.51 20.90 8.95
CA GLY A 162 -8.88 22.01 8.23
C GLY A 162 -8.14 21.62 6.94
N ALA A 163 -8.24 20.37 6.48
CA ALA A 163 -7.69 19.96 5.20
C ALA A 163 -8.39 20.67 4.03
N ARG A 164 -7.62 21.13 3.05
CA ARG A 164 -8.12 21.63 1.75
C ARG A 164 -8.45 20.48 0.79
N VAL A 165 -7.73 19.39 0.93
CA VAL A 165 -7.89 18.15 0.16
C VAL A 165 -7.95 16.99 1.16
N ALA A 166 -9.02 16.21 1.13
CA ALA A 166 -9.11 15.00 1.96
C ALA A 166 -8.15 13.92 1.46
N PRO A 167 -7.63 13.02 2.32
CA PRO A 167 -6.88 11.86 1.89
C PRO A 167 -7.67 11.02 0.89
N HIS A 168 -7.07 10.70 -0.25
CA HIS A 168 -7.67 9.81 -1.26
C HIS A 168 -7.50 8.34 -0.88
N VAL A 169 -6.40 8.03 -0.15
CA VAL A 169 -6.00 6.66 0.20
C VAL A 169 -5.56 6.58 1.66
N ASN A 170 -5.89 5.47 2.33
CA ASN A 170 -5.25 5.04 3.57
C ASN A 170 -4.66 3.64 3.38
N GLN A 171 -3.34 3.50 3.37
CA GLN A 171 -2.66 2.23 3.19
C GLN A 171 -2.48 1.53 4.55
N LEU A 172 -3.08 0.36 4.72
CA LEU A 172 -3.21 -0.35 6.00
C LEU A 172 -2.68 -1.78 5.93
N LEU A 173 -2.28 -2.32 7.09
CA LEU A 173 -2.06 -3.75 7.26
C LEU A 173 -3.41 -4.47 7.19
N VAL A 174 -3.67 -5.16 6.08
CA VAL A 174 -4.92 -5.92 5.90
C VAL A 174 -4.62 -7.29 5.31
N HIS A 175 -5.02 -8.33 6.03
CA HIS A 175 -4.95 -9.73 5.58
C HIS A 175 -5.94 -10.58 6.36
N ALA A 176 -6.16 -11.81 5.94
CA ALA A 176 -6.87 -12.79 6.77
C ALA A 176 -6.14 -12.94 8.12
N GLY A 177 -6.85 -12.73 9.22
CA GLY A 177 -6.27 -12.67 10.58
C GLY A 177 -5.99 -11.26 11.11
N ASN A 178 -6.00 -10.24 10.24
CA ASN A 178 -5.96 -8.83 10.64
C ASN A 178 -6.83 -8.00 9.69
N THR A 179 -8.12 -7.98 9.94
CA THR A 179 -9.09 -7.19 9.16
C THR A 179 -9.70 -6.10 10.04
N PRO A 180 -9.27 -4.84 9.89
CA PRO A 180 -9.78 -3.72 10.69
C PRO A 180 -11.14 -3.24 10.15
N SER A 181 -12.20 -4.03 10.30
CA SER A 181 -13.50 -3.84 9.65
C SER A 181 -14.14 -2.48 9.93
N GLU A 182 -14.02 -1.97 11.17
CA GLU A 182 -14.55 -0.64 11.55
C GLU A 182 -13.82 0.47 10.79
N LEU A 183 -12.49 0.40 10.71
CA LEU A 183 -11.68 1.38 10.00
C LEU A 183 -11.91 1.32 8.48
N LEU A 184 -12.07 0.11 7.91
CA LEU A 184 -12.45 -0.06 6.49
C LEU A 184 -13.79 0.62 6.21
N THR A 185 -14.79 0.41 7.08
CA THR A 185 -16.11 1.04 6.98
C THR A 185 -16.02 2.56 7.11
N TYR A 186 -15.21 3.06 8.06
CA TYR A 186 -14.98 4.48 8.23
C TYR A 186 -14.35 5.11 6.98
N CYS A 187 -13.27 4.52 6.46
CA CYS A 187 -12.60 4.99 5.24
C CYS A 187 -13.59 5.04 4.05
N ALA A 188 -14.37 3.97 3.83
CA ALA A 188 -15.38 3.92 2.78
C ALA A 188 -16.43 5.03 2.92
N SER A 189 -16.91 5.32 4.15
CA SER A 189 -17.86 6.38 4.41
C SER A 189 -17.33 7.80 4.10
N ARG A 190 -16.01 7.95 4.03
CA ARG A 190 -15.29 9.19 3.71
C ARG A 190 -14.75 9.23 2.29
N GLN A 191 -15.08 8.22 1.46
CA GLN A 191 -14.54 8.06 0.11
C GLN A 191 -13.00 7.95 0.07
N ILE A 192 -12.41 7.42 1.15
CA ILE A 192 -10.99 7.11 1.26
C ILE A 192 -10.81 5.65 0.86
N LEU A 193 -10.10 5.40 -0.24
CA LEU A 193 -9.80 4.04 -0.68
C LEU A 193 -8.75 3.41 0.26
N VAL A 194 -8.92 2.14 0.58
CA VAL A 194 -7.91 1.42 1.36
C VAL A 194 -6.99 0.62 0.44
N GLU A 195 -5.68 0.76 0.62
CA GLU A 195 -4.68 -0.17 0.10
C GLU A 195 -4.27 -1.15 1.19
N ALA A 196 -4.26 -2.44 0.86
CA ALA A 196 -3.91 -3.54 1.75
C ALA A 196 -2.45 -3.97 1.53
N TYR A 197 -1.53 -3.53 2.39
CA TYR A 197 -0.17 -4.05 2.35
C TYR A 197 -0.04 -5.35 3.15
N SER A 198 0.99 -6.15 2.83
CA SER A 198 1.27 -7.46 3.42
C SER A 198 0.05 -8.42 3.42
N PRO A 199 -0.64 -8.61 2.29
CA PRO A 199 -1.83 -9.46 2.22
C PRO A 199 -1.55 -10.92 2.63
N ILE A 200 -0.28 -11.35 2.64
CA ILE A 200 0.20 -12.69 3.01
C ILE A 200 0.83 -12.69 4.42
N ALA A 201 0.65 -11.62 5.22
CA ALA A 201 1.17 -11.51 6.59
C ALA A 201 2.68 -11.88 6.71
N HIS A 202 3.54 -11.39 5.80
CA HIS A 202 4.96 -11.78 5.73
C HIS A 202 5.21 -13.30 5.67
N GLY A 203 4.25 -14.07 5.13
CA GLY A 203 4.35 -15.52 5.08
C GLY A 203 3.86 -16.25 6.35
N ALA A 204 3.53 -15.55 7.41
CA ALA A 204 2.99 -16.15 8.64
C ALA A 204 1.71 -16.95 8.38
N ILE A 205 0.81 -16.42 7.54
CA ILE A 205 -0.46 -17.04 7.17
C ILE A 205 -0.30 -18.37 6.41
N LEU A 206 0.84 -18.62 5.77
CA LEU A 206 1.09 -19.83 4.98
C LEU A 206 1.03 -21.12 5.82
N LYS A 207 1.24 -21.01 7.12
CA LYS A 207 1.23 -22.13 8.06
C LYS A 207 -0.13 -22.35 8.71
N ASN A 208 -1.09 -21.43 8.56
CA ASN A 208 -2.41 -21.52 9.15
C ASN A 208 -3.21 -22.65 8.50
N ALA A 209 -3.68 -23.63 9.28
CA ALA A 209 -4.35 -24.83 8.78
C ALA A 209 -5.71 -24.53 8.14
N GLU A 210 -6.47 -23.57 8.69
CA GLU A 210 -7.80 -23.20 8.18
C GLU A 210 -7.66 -22.49 6.82
N VAL A 211 -6.68 -21.59 6.68
CA VAL A 211 -6.40 -20.89 5.43
C VAL A 211 -5.91 -21.86 4.35
N ARG A 212 -5.07 -22.83 4.72
CA ARG A 212 -4.61 -23.88 3.79
C ARG A 212 -5.77 -24.74 3.29
N ALA A 213 -6.63 -25.22 4.21
CA ALA A 213 -7.79 -26.02 3.84
C ALA A 213 -8.76 -25.21 2.94
N MET A 214 -8.90 -23.91 3.19
CA MET A 214 -9.70 -23.04 2.36
C MET A 214 -9.08 -22.84 0.96
N ALA A 215 -7.78 -22.63 0.87
CA ALA A 215 -7.09 -22.54 -0.43
C ALA A 215 -7.26 -23.84 -1.25
N GLU A 216 -7.13 -25.01 -0.62
CA GLU A 216 -7.39 -26.31 -1.24
C GLU A 216 -8.85 -26.43 -1.75
N LYS A 217 -9.85 -25.95 -0.98
CA LYS A 217 -11.26 -25.92 -1.38
C LYS A 217 -11.47 -25.14 -2.69
N TYR A 218 -10.74 -24.06 -2.91
CA TYR A 218 -10.82 -23.24 -4.12
C TYR A 218 -9.85 -23.68 -5.23
N GLY A 219 -9.00 -24.68 -4.96
CA GLY A 219 -8.00 -25.17 -5.92
C GLY A 219 -6.90 -24.14 -6.23
N VAL A 220 -6.56 -23.28 -5.25
CA VAL A 220 -5.59 -22.19 -5.39
C VAL A 220 -4.50 -22.25 -4.32
N SER A 221 -3.43 -21.51 -4.49
CA SER A 221 -2.41 -21.36 -3.46
C SER A 221 -2.90 -20.43 -2.33
N VAL A 222 -2.29 -20.55 -1.13
CA VAL A 222 -2.58 -19.66 0.00
C VAL A 222 -2.33 -18.18 -0.35
N PRO A 223 -1.23 -17.79 -1.04
CA PRO A 223 -1.05 -16.41 -1.50
C PRO A 223 -2.20 -15.92 -2.39
N GLN A 224 -2.63 -16.73 -3.36
CA GLN A 224 -3.75 -16.36 -4.22
C GLN A 224 -5.04 -16.15 -3.43
N LEU A 225 -5.37 -17.04 -2.48
CA LEU A 225 -6.52 -16.87 -1.60
C LEU A 225 -6.45 -15.56 -0.81
N CYS A 226 -5.29 -15.26 -0.21
CA CYS A 226 -5.10 -14.05 0.60
C CYS A 226 -5.19 -12.77 -0.22
N ILE A 227 -4.62 -12.75 -1.42
CA ILE A 227 -4.72 -11.61 -2.35
C ILE A 227 -6.18 -11.43 -2.79
N ARG A 228 -6.85 -12.50 -3.20
CA ARG A 228 -8.27 -12.43 -3.57
C ARG A 228 -9.13 -11.96 -2.42
N TYR A 229 -8.84 -12.40 -1.20
CA TYR A 229 -9.53 -11.94 0.00
C TYR A 229 -9.46 -10.41 0.15
N THR A 230 -8.27 -9.81 0.07
CA THR A 230 -8.12 -8.34 0.20
C THR A 230 -8.82 -7.61 -0.96
N LEU A 231 -8.73 -8.10 -2.18
CA LEU A 231 -9.46 -7.55 -3.33
C LEU A 231 -10.98 -7.60 -3.12
N GLN A 232 -11.52 -8.70 -2.59
CA GLN A 232 -12.97 -8.82 -2.32
C GLN A 232 -13.44 -8.00 -1.11
N LEU A 233 -12.53 -7.51 -0.27
CA LEU A 233 -12.84 -6.47 0.72
C LEU A 233 -13.03 -5.08 0.10
N GLY A 234 -12.78 -4.92 -1.22
CA GLY A 234 -12.82 -3.63 -1.91
C GLY A 234 -11.55 -2.80 -1.71
N THR A 235 -10.41 -3.43 -1.44
CA THR A 235 -9.12 -2.77 -1.27
C THR A 235 -8.19 -3.02 -2.45
N VAL A 236 -7.23 -2.12 -2.69
CA VAL A 236 -6.06 -2.42 -3.53
C VAL A 236 -5.16 -3.39 -2.79
N SER A 237 -4.67 -4.42 -3.46
CA SER A 237 -3.77 -5.41 -2.85
C SER A 237 -2.32 -5.18 -3.26
N LEU A 238 -1.40 -5.13 -2.28
CA LEU A 238 0.03 -4.85 -2.50
C LEU A 238 0.90 -6.00 -2.00
N PRO A 239 0.89 -7.18 -2.65
CA PRO A 239 1.83 -8.24 -2.35
C PRO A 239 3.25 -7.83 -2.75
N LYS A 240 4.23 -8.19 -1.91
CA LYS A 240 5.66 -7.97 -2.19
C LYS A 240 6.31 -9.25 -2.70
N THR A 241 6.99 -9.14 -3.82
CA THR A 241 7.88 -10.20 -4.32
C THR A 241 8.86 -9.63 -5.34
N ALA A 242 10.08 -10.21 -5.41
CA ALA A 242 11.02 -9.98 -6.51
C ALA A 242 11.08 -11.18 -7.49
N ASN A 243 10.29 -12.25 -7.23
CA ASN A 243 10.26 -13.44 -8.05
C ASN A 243 9.15 -13.33 -9.12
N PRO A 244 9.49 -13.36 -10.43
CA PRO A 244 8.51 -13.27 -11.52
C PRO A 244 7.43 -14.36 -11.50
N ASP A 245 7.76 -15.58 -11.05
CA ASP A 245 6.77 -16.67 -10.97
C ASP A 245 5.73 -16.39 -9.88
N HIS A 246 6.16 -15.82 -8.74
CA HIS A 246 5.21 -15.36 -7.73
C HIS A 246 4.37 -14.18 -8.23
N MET A 247 4.94 -13.25 -9.02
CA MET A 247 4.17 -12.14 -9.61
C MET A 247 3.06 -12.68 -10.53
N ARG A 248 3.37 -13.65 -11.41
CA ARG A 248 2.38 -14.29 -12.29
C ARG A 248 1.29 -14.98 -11.47
N SER A 249 1.68 -15.81 -10.51
CA SER A 249 0.73 -16.52 -9.64
C SER A 249 -0.15 -15.56 -8.83
N ASN A 250 0.42 -14.47 -8.30
CA ASN A 250 -0.33 -13.46 -7.56
C ASN A 250 -1.38 -12.71 -8.41
N ALA A 251 -1.20 -12.67 -9.73
CA ALA A 251 -2.16 -12.07 -10.66
C ALA A 251 -3.27 -13.06 -11.10
N GLU A 252 -3.11 -14.36 -10.85
CA GLU A 252 -4.09 -15.40 -11.19
C GLU A 252 -5.15 -15.56 -10.09
N VAL A 253 -5.90 -14.50 -9.81
CA VAL A 253 -6.88 -14.42 -8.70
C VAL A 253 -8.29 -14.12 -9.19
N GLY A 254 -8.63 -14.58 -10.39
CA GLY A 254 -9.94 -14.37 -11.04
C GLY A 254 -11.09 -15.22 -10.49
N PHE A 255 -10.90 -15.96 -9.39
CA PHE A 255 -11.96 -16.72 -8.72
C PHE A 255 -12.69 -15.86 -7.69
N GLU A 256 -13.82 -16.36 -7.18
CA GLU A 256 -14.60 -15.68 -6.14
C GLU A 256 -14.65 -16.52 -4.86
N ILE A 257 -14.37 -15.89 -3.72
CA ILE A 257 -14.54 -16.49 -2.38
C ILE A 257 -15.99 -16.28 -1.95
N SER A 258 -16.67 -17.34 -1.49
CA SER A 258 -18.06 -17.24 -1.04
C SER A 258 -18.22 -16.31 0.16
N GLY A 259 -19.39 -15.67 0.32
CA GLY A 259 -19.65 -14.79 1.44
C GLY A 259 -19.39 -15.43 2.80
N ALA A 260 -19.77 -16.72 2.98
CA ALA A 260 -19.52 -17.46 4.21
C ALA A 260 -18.01 -17.64 4.49
N ASP A 261 -17.21 -17.93 3.44
CA ASP A 261 -15.76 -18.07 3.59
C ASP A 261 -15.08 -16.72 3.79
N MET A 262 -15.57 -15.64 3.16
CA MET A 262 -15.13 -14.27 3.45
C MET A 262 -15.34 -13.91 4.93
N ASP A 263 -16.46 -14.32 5.52
CA ASP A 263 -16.74 -14.08 6.94
C ASP A 263 -15.82 -14.91 7.86
N LEU A 264 -15.48 -16.14 7.49
CA LEU A 264 -14.49 -16.95 8.20
C LEU A 264 -13.12 -16.29 8.17
N LEU A 265 -12.63 -15.84 7.00
CA LEU A 265 -11.34 -15.15 6.85
C LEU A 265 -11.31 -13.81 7.60
N ARG A 266 -12.42 -13.06 7.57
CA ARG A 266 -12.56 -11.77 8.29
C ARG A 266 -12.48 -11.95 9.80
N ASN A 267 -13.00 -13.04 10.33
CA ASN A 267 -13.02 -13.33 11.76
C ASN A 267 -11.82 -14.16 12.25
N LEU A 268 -10.97 -14.61 11.32
CA LEU A 268 -9.72 -15.29 11.69
C LEU A 268 -8.91 -14.36 12.61
N ARG A 269 -8.30 -14.97 13.65
CA ARG A 269 -7.35 -14.32 14.56
C ARG A 269 -6.13 -15.24 14.65
N ASP A 270 -5.15 -14.90 15.42
CA ASP A 270 -3.97 -15.75 15.69
C ASP A 270 -3.01 -15.87 14.48
N VAL A 271 -2.56 -14.74 13.98
CA VAL A 271 -1.39 -14.71 13.09
C VAL A 271 -0.16 -14.37 13.92
N ASP A 272 0.73 -15.34 14.06
CA ASP A 272 2.05 -15.12 14.66
C ASP A 272 3.03 -14.64 13.59
N TYR A 273 3.43 -13.39 13.67
CA TYR A 273 4.39 -12.80 12.72
C TYR A 273 5.85 -13.22 12.99
N GLY A 274 6.12 -14.01 14.05
CA GLY A 274 7.47 -14.48 14.39
C GLY A 274 8.46 -13.33 14.54
N GLU A 275 9.60 -13.42 13.85
CA GLU A 275 10.64 -12.37 13.87
C GLU A 275 10.15 -11.00 13.36
N HIS A 276 9.13 -10.97 12.51
CA HIS A 276 8.57 -9.72 12.01
C HIS A 276 7.80 -8.93 13.07
N SER A 277 7.45 -9.53 14.21
CA SER A 277 6.87 -8.83 15.36
C SER A 277 7.81 -7.75 15.94
N ALA A 278 9.09 -7.73 15.56
CA ALA A 278 10.01 -6.65 15.87
C ALA A 278 9.64 -5.33 15.18
N PHE A 279 8.92 -5.38 14.05
CA PHE A 279 8.45 -4.17 13.38
C PHE A 279 7.18 -3.64 14.05
N PRO A 280 7.08 -2.32 14.27
CA PRO A 280 5.99 -1.72 15.03
C PRO A 280 4.59 -2.14 14.58
N VAL A 281 4.33 -2.18 13.28
CA VAL A 281 3.02 -2.54 12.69
C VAL A 281 2.59 -3.97 12.96
N TYR A 282 3.52 -4.88 13.26
CA TYR A 282 3.26 -6.30 13.57
C TYR A 282 3.39 -6.61 15.06
N SER A 283 3.68 -5.60 15.89
CA SER A 283 3.90 -5.80 17.33
C SER A 283 2.62 -6.02 18.14
N GLY A 284 1.44 -5.84 17.52
CA GLY A 284 0.14 -5.88 18.18
C GLY A 284 -0.17 -4.66 19.07
N LYS A 285 0.60 -3.58 18.92
CA LYS A 285 0.40 -2.30 19.64
C LYS A 285 -0.55 -1.38 18.88
#